data_2a45820a5459ed9138b14a5c5a66903b
#
_entry.id   2a45820a5459ed9138b14a5c5a66903b
#
_cell.length_a   1.000
_cell.length_b   1.000
_cell.length_c   1.000
_cell.angle_alpha   90.00
_cell.angle_beta   90.00
_cell.angle_gamma   90.00
#
_symmetry.space_group_name_H-M   'P 1'
#
loop_
_entity.id
_entity.type
_entity.pdbx_description
1 polymer ?
#
loop_
_entity_poly.entity_id
_entity_poly.type
_entity_poly.pdbx_seq_one_letter_code
_entity_poly.pdbx_strand_id
1 'polypeptide(L)'
;LSGALTLAYAVTEPPPEPIHLGLFEWMATAPIVVAADVLADDGKFIQAMTRQPIKGGVPAGTVLLVDLKKANRDREVGVRSLDLVKGHGYLLLLQASERTTHTPNPIFDLVRGMAGARELPREAPGPMLDAASRLAEIQERKNDALLWSSVPGFLEDPNPVLVDAALDLVVKFQRESQDLLPALEPLIESPRPEVRQRAVLLVGRILHRAGAGALPERSVFVAEITGRARRDDDVEVRRTATQAIAALSDPGIDETLKTISQDDPDQNVRFEAQKALYERKQSRSSGGTN
;
A
#
# COMPACT_ATOMS: atom_id res chain seq x y z
N LEU A 1 -33.60 29.31 39.34
CA LEU A 1 -33.31 29.37 37.91
C LEU A 1 -31.84 29.06 37.70
N SER A 2 -31.50 27.78 37.52
CA SER A 2 -30.16 27.31 37.21
C SER A 2 -30.18 26.75 35.80
N GLY A 3 -29.66 27.53 34.84
CA GLY A 3 -29.52 27.12 33.46
C GLY A 3 -28.20 26.30 33.28
N ALA A 4 -28.35 25.02 33.08
CA ALA A 4 -27.23 24.17 32.67
C ALA A 4 -26.91 24.43 31.20
N LEU A 5 -25.77 25.02 30.91
CA LEU A 5 -25.20 25.08 29.56
C LEU A 5 -24.65 23.71 29.20
N THR A 6 -25.37 23.00 28.34
CA THR A 6 -24.86 21.76 27.71
C THR A 6 -23.97 22.17 26.55
N LEU A 7 -22.65 22.13 26.75
CA LEU A 7 -21.67 22.24 25.66
C LEU A 7 -21.75 20.94 24.83
N ALA A 8 -22.44 21.02 23.67
CA ALA A 8 -22.37 19.99 22.66
C ALA A 8 -20.97 20.05 22.02
N TYR A 9 -20.10 19.11 22.38
CA TYR A 9 -18.89 18.81 21.63
C TYR A 9 -19.34 18.23 20.28
N ALA A 10 -19.27 19.04 19.23
CA ALA A 10 -19.29 18.52 17.88
C ALA A 10 -18.03 17.66 17.70
N VAL A 11 -18.20 16.34 17.74
CA VAL A 11 -17.18 15.41 17.28
C VAL A 11 -17.06 15.65 15.78
N THR A 12 -16.11 16.51 15.39
CA THR A 12 -15.70 16.59 13.99
C THR A 12 -15.00 15.28 13.67
N GLU A 13 -15.63 14.47 12.83
CA GLU A 13 -14.97 13.30 12.26
C GLU A 13 -13.62 13.75 11.71
N PRO A 14 -12.52 13.04 12.04
CA PRO A 14 -11.22 13.36 11.44
C PRO A 14 -11.38 13.31 9.91
N PRO A 15 -10.71 14.22 9.19
CA PRO A 15 -10.77 14.19 7.72
C PRO A 15 -10.38 12.79 7.25
N PRO A 16 -11.07 12.24 6.23
CA PRO A 16 -10.77 10.93 5.71
C PRO A 16 -9.28 10.85 5.37
N GLU A 17 -8.61 9.81 5.86
CA GLU A 17 -7.21 9.58 5.54
C GLU A 17 -7.02 9.57 4.01
N PRO A 18 -5.95 10.19 3.50
CA PRO A 18 -5.68 10.19 2.07
C PRO A 18 -5.60 8.75 1.59
N ILE A 19 -6.36 8.42 0.55
CA ILE A 19 -6.36 7.08 -0.05
C ILE A 19 -4.97 6.83 -0.63
N HIS A 20 -4.14 6.09 0.09
CA HIS A 20 -2.86 5.62 -0.41
C HIS A 20 -3.10 4.51 -1.44
N LEU A 21 -3.01 4.86 -2.72
CA LEU A 21 -3.04 3.88 -3.80
C LEU A 21 -1.66 3.24 -3.95
N GLY A 22 -1.60 1.93 -4.03
CA GLY A 22 -0.42 1.21 -4.48
C GLY A 22 -0.01 1.64 -5.89
N LEU A 23 1.22 1.36 -6.30
CA LEU A 23 1.74 1.81 -7.61
C LEU A 23 0.86 1.33 -8.78
N PHE A 24 0.42 0.06 -8.75
CA PHE A 24 -0.43 -0.53 -9.79
C PHE A 24 -1.73 0.25 -9.98
N GLU A 25 -2.45 0.49 -8.89
CA GLU A 25 -3.74 1.17 -8.93
C GLU A 25 -3.61 2.64 -9.28
N TRP A 26 -2.56 3.28 -8.76
CA TRP A 26 -2.25 4.65 -9.07
C TRP A 26 -2.05 4.83 -10.58
N MET A 27 -1.28 3.95 -11.22
CA MET A 27 -1.08 3.96 -12.67
C MET A 27 -2.34 3.59 -13.47
N ALA A 28 -3.22 2.76 -12.91
CA ALA A 28 -4.46 2.35 -13.58
C ALA A 28 -5.43 3.51 -13.82
N THR A 29 -5.33 4.59 -13.04
CA THR A 29 -6.22 5.76 -13.15
C THR A 29 -5.97 6.61 -14.39
N ALA A 30 -4.81 6.47 -15.07
CA ALA A 30 -4.43 7.31 -16.19
C ALA A 30 -4.28 6.55 -17.50
N PRO A 31 -4.69 7.14 -18.63
CA PRO A 31 -4.44 6.58 -19.97
C PRO A 31 -2.97 6.67 -20.37
N ILE A 32 -2.23 7.64 -19.86
CA ILE A 32 -0.83 7.91 -20.19
C ILE A 32 -0.01 7.97 -18.90
N VAL A 33 1.10 7.24 -18.88
CA VAL A 33 2.10 7.28 -17.79
C VAL A 33 3.48 7.45 -18.43
N VAL A 34 4.21 8.47 -17.99
CA VAL A 34 5.57 8.73 -18.46
C VAL A 34 6.51 8.99 -17.30
N ALA A 35 7.77 8.62 -17.47
CA ALA A 35 8.85 9.20 -16.68
C ALA A 35 9.37 10.43 -17.42
N ALA A 36 9.40 11.58 -16.77
CA ALA A 36 9.80 12.83 -17.37
C ALA A 36 10.64 13.69 -16.42
N ASP A 37 11.53 14.48 -17.02
CA ASP A 37 12.35 15.48 -16.31
C ASP A 37 11.72 16.86 -16.47
N VAL A 38 11.57 17.57 -15.36
CA VAL A 38 11.05 18.95 -15.36
C VAL A 38 12.12 19.90 -15.88
N LEU A 39 11.81 20.60 -16.97
CA LEU A 39 12.71 21.57 -17.62
C LEU A 39 12.48 22.98 -17.12
N ALA A 40 11.22 23.37 -17.01
CA ALA A 40 10.83 24.73 -16.59
C ALA A 40 9.43 24.74 -16.00
N ASP A 41 9.18 25.77 -15.18
CA ASP A 41 7.87 26.11 -14.63
C ASP A 41 7.64 27.61 -14.90
N ASP A 42 6.55 27.96 -15.57
CA ASP A 42 6.15 29.34 -15.83
C ASP A 42 4.94 29.78 -14.94
N GLY A 43 4.59 28.96 -13.95
CA GLY A 43 3.45 29.18 -13.04
C GLY A 43 2.08 28.82 -13.65
N LYS A 44 2.02 28.54 -14.94
CA LYS A 44 0.82 28.10 -15.65
C LYS A 44 0.98 26.69 -16.22
N PHE A 45 2.14 26.41 -16.77
CA PHE A 45 2.52 25.12 -17.30
C PHE A 45 3.87 24.68 -16.75
N ILE A 46 4.00 23.39 -16.50
CA ILE A 46 5.29 22.75 -16.37
C ILE A 46 5.71 22.25 -17.76
N GLN A 47 6.92 22.61 -18.18
CA GLN A 47 7.57 21.97 -19.31
C GLN A 47 8.33 20.75 -18.80
N ALA A 48 8.01 19.59 -19.34
CA ALA A 48 8.72 18.36 -18.99
C ALA A 48 9.14 17.61 -20.24
N MET A 49 10.28 16.96 -20.20
CA MET A 49 10.79 16.11 -21.29
C MET A 49 10.62 14.65 -20.93
N THR A 50 9.89 13.91 -21.74
CA THR A 50 9.72 12.48 -21.56
C THR A 50 11.07 11.77 -21.65
N ARG A 51 11.49 11.16 -20.54
CA ARG A 51 12.68 10.31 -20.46
C ARG A 51 12.36 8.90 -20.96
N GLN A 52 11.24 8.36 -20.48
CA GLN A 52 10.80 7.00 -20.80
C GLN A 52 9.27 6.94 -20.89
N PRO A 53 8.71 6.43 -22.01
CA PRO A 53 7.30 6.05 -22.05
C PRO A 53 7.08 4.81 -21.18
N ILE A 54 6.04 4.83 -20.37
CA ILE A 54 5.63 3.70 -19.52
C ILE A 54 4.32 3.11 -20.07
N LYS A 55 3.34 3.98 -20.39
CA LYS A 55 2.01 3.60 -20.89
C LYS A 55 1.47 4.70 -21.79
N GLY A 56 0.70 4.36 -22.85
CA GLY A 56 -0.04 5.34 -23.66
C GLY A 56 0.77 6.04 -24.74
N GLY A 57 1.96 5.58 -25.09
CA GLY A 57 2.64 5.86 -26.37
C GLY A 57 3.22 7.26 -26.58
N VAL A 58 3.50 8.04 -25.55
CA VAL A 58 4.22 9.32 -25.69
C VAL A 58 5.73 9.03 -25.83
N PRO A 59 6.38 9.36 -26.99
CA PRO A 59 7.77 8.97 -27.20
C PRO A 59 8.76 9.63 -26.25
N ALA A 60 9.89 8.98 -25.99
CA ALA A 60 11.02 9.60 -25.31
C ALA A 60 11.53 10.83 -26.09
N GLY A 61 12.01 11.84 -25.35
CA GLY A 61 12.45 13.11 -25.94
C GLY A 61 11.32 14.10 -26.27
N THR A 62 10.05 13.69 -26.13
CA THR A 62 8.92 14.61 -26.33
C THR A 62 8.89 15.65 -25.21
N VAL A 63 8.89 16.93 -25.61
CA VAL A 63 8.61 18.02 -24.68
C VAL A 63 7.11 18.20 -24.58
N LEU A 64 6.58 18.06 -23.36
CA LEU A 64 5.16 18.17 -23.07
C LEU A 64 4.91 19.34 -22.09
N LEU A 65 3.71 19.88 -22.16
CA LEU A 65 3.22 20.93 -21.28
C LEU A 65 2.19 20.34 -20.30
N VAL A 66 2.43 20.46 -19.01
CA VAL A 66 1.49 20.01 -17.97
C VAL A 66 0.75 21.22 -17.39
N ASP A 67 -0.59 21.22 -17.48
CA ASP A 67 -1.42 22.35 -16.98
C ASP A 67 -1.56 22.31 -15.46
N LEU A 68 -0.92 23.25 -14.78
CA LEU A 68 -0.96 23.36 -13.33
C LEU A 68 -2.27 23.97 -12.80
N LYS A 69 -2.97 24.79 -13.59
CA LYS A 69 -4.20 25.44 -13.11
C LYS A 69 -5.30 24.41 -12.83
N LYS A 70 -5.40 23.37 -13.67
CA LYS A 70 -6.33 22.29 -13.44
C LYS A 70 -5.85 21.39 -12.30
N ALA A 71 -4.58 21.04 -12.29
CA ALA A 71 -3.98 20.25 -11.22
C ALA A 71 -4.21 20.85 -9.82
N ASN A 72 -4.12 22.19 -9.70
CA ASN A 72 -4.37 22.89 -8.44
C ASN A 72 -5.85 22.98 -8.05
N ARG A 73 -6.79 22.91 -9.02
CA ARG A 73 -8.24 22.89 -8.74
C ARG A 73 -8.74 21.53 -8.31
N ASP A 74 -8.19 20.48 -8.91
CA ASP A 74 -8.55 19.09 -8.65
C ASP A 74 -7.79 18.51 -7.44
N ARG A 75 -7.36 19.36 -6.51
CA ARG A 75 -6.61 18.97 -5.32
C ARG A 75 -7.48 18.07 -4.45
N GLU A 76 -7.11 16.81 -4.33
CA GLU A 76 -7.69 15.94 -3.30
C GLU A 76 -7.33 16.51 -1.92
N VAL A 77 -8.34 16.66 -1.07
CA VAL A 77 -8.18 17.19 0.28
C VAL A 77 -7.17 16.30 1.03
N GLY A 78 -6.09 16.91 1.52
CA GLY A 78 -5.06 16.21 2.31
C GLY A 78 -3.78 15.82 1.57
N VAL A 79 -3.70 15.96 0.24
CA VAL A 79 -2.45 15.74 -0.49
C VAL A 79 -1.56 16.99 -0.36
N ARG A 80 -0.34 16.84 0.19
CA ARG A 80 0.67 17.91 0.16
C ARG A 80 0.92 18.29 -1.29
N SER A 81 1.01 19.59 -1.56
CA SER A 81 1.42 20.09 -2.88
C SER A 81 2.83 19.57 -3.16
N LEU A 82 2.95 18.68 -4.12
CA LEU A 82 4.23 18.33 -4.69
C LEU A 82 4.59 19.48 -5.64
N ASP A 83 5.54 20.32 -5.27
CA ASP A 83 6.11 21.28 -6.21
C ASP A 83 6.94 20.48 -7.21
N LEU A 84 6.58 20.54 -8.48
CA LEU A 84 7.34 19.91 -9.55
C LEU A 84 8.61 20.74 -9.79
N VAL A 85 9.71 20.26 -9.21
CA VAL A 85 10.96 21.02 -9.16
C VAL A 85 11.77 20.84 -10.44
N LYS A 86 12.24 21.93 -11.01
CA LYS A 86 13.13 21.92 -12.19
C LYS A 86 14.37 21.05 -11.94
N GLY A 87 14.69 20.21 -12.91
CA GLY A 87 15.84 19.29 -12.86
C GLY A 87 15.56 17.98 -12.13
N HIS A 88 14.34 17.78 -11.61
CA HIS A 88 13.94 16.52 -11.00
C HIS A 88 13.16 15.65 -12.00
N GLY A 89 13.26 14.35 -11.82
CA GLY A 89 12.49 13.36 -12.56
C GLY A 89 11.22 12.96 -11.82
N TYR A 90 10.16 12.72 -12.57
CA TYR A 90 8.85 12.31 -12.04
C TYR A 90 8.24 11.20 -12.89
N LEU A 91 7.48 10.31 -12.25
CA LEU A 91 6.42 9.59 -12.91
C LEU A 91 5.19 10.49 -12.95
N LEU A 92 4.65 10.72 -14.14
CA LEU A 92 3.49 11.57 -14.37
C LEU A 92 2.32 10.74 -14.90
N LEU A 93 1.15 10.88 -14.27
CA LEU A 93 -0.12 10.37 -14.75
C LEU A 93 -0.81 11.44 -15.58
N LEU A 94 -0.96 11.20 -16.88
CA LEU A 94 -1.39 12.18 -17.82
C LEU A 94 -2.66 11.76 -18.57
N GLN A 95 -3.46 12.76 -18.93
CA GLN A 95 -4.48 12.67 -19.97
C GLN A 95 -4.34 13.85 -20.93
N ALA A 96 -4.70 13.67 -22.19
CA ALA A 96 -4.70 14.76 -23.14
C ALA A 96 -5.61 15.90 -22.65
N SER A 97 -5.11 17.12 -22.70
CA SER A 97 -5.91 18.30 -22.34
C SER A 97 -6.86 18.67 -23.48
N GLU A 98 -8.05 19.12 -23.15
CA GLU A 98 -8.98 19.71 -24.13
C GLU A 98 -8.51 21.11 -24.60
N ARG A 99 -7.48 21.66 -23.97
CA ARG A 99 -6.93 22.96 -24.34
C ARG A 99 -6.02 22.84 -25.54
N THR A 100 -6.23 23.73 -26.48
CA THR A 100 -5.30 23.96 -27.58
C THR A 100 -4.48 25.23 -27.31
N THR A 101 -3.19 25.16 -27.55
CA THR A 101 -2.32 26.33 -27.58
C THR A 101 -1.72 26.49 -28.96
N HIS A 102 -1.21 27.70 -29.25
CA HIS A 102 -0.46 27.95 -30.49
C HIS A 102 0.99 27.38 -30.43
N THR A 103 1.31 26.62 -29.38
CA THR A 103 2.61 25.96 -29.22
C THR A 103 2.62 24.60 -29.90
N PRO A 104 3.74 24.17 -30.49
CA PRO A 104 3.85 22.84 -31.12
C PRO A 104 3.83 21.70 -30.07
N ASN A 105 3.99 22.00 -28.78
CA ASN A 105 4.07 21.00 -27.73
C ASN A 105 2.67 20.57 -27.28
N PRO A 106 2.41 19.27 -27.13
CA PRO A 106 1.13 18.77 -26.65
C PRO A 106 0.91 19.15 -25.20
N ILE A 107 -0.34 19.49 -24.85
CA ILE A 107 -0.75 19.85 -23.49
C ILE A 107 -1.43 18.64 -22.86
N PHE A 108 -1.07 18.41 -21.61
CA PHE A 108 -1.62 17.35 -20.77
C PHE A 108 -2.13 17.92 -19.45
N ASP A 109 -3.17 17.29 -18.93
CA ASP A 109 -3.63 17.47 -17.55
C ASP A 109 -3.07 16.36 -16.69
N LEU A 110 -2.68 16.67 -15.44
CA LEU A 110 -2.40 15.64 -14.45
C LEU A 110 -3.72 14.98 -14.02
N VAL A 111 -3.78 13.67 -14.17
CA VAL A 111 -4.88 12.87 -13.63
C VAL A 111 -4.76 12.90 -12.10
N ARG A 112 -5.87 13.18 -11.38
CA ARG A 112 -5.89 13.35 -9.93
C ARG A 112 -5.11 14.58 -9.42
N GLY A 113 -4.96 15.59 -10.25
CA GLY A 113 -4.24 16.80 -9.88
C GLY A 113 -2.79 16.51 -9.49
N MET A 114 -2.27 17.17 -8.45
CA MET A 114 -0.89 16.97 -8.01
C MET A 114 -0.59 15.56 -7.48
N ALA A 115 -1.61 14.79 -7.06
CA ALA A 115 -1.45 13.39 -6.72
C ALA A 115 -1.11 12.49 -7.93
N GLY A 116 -1.25 13.00 -9.14
CA GLY A 116 -0.84 12.35 -10.38
C GLY A 116 0.65 12.45 -10.70
N ALA A 117 1.46 12.98 -9.80
CA ALA A 117 2.91 13.03 -9.96
C ALA A 117 3.61 12.35 -8.78
N ARG A 118 4.62 11.54 -9.06
CA ARG A 118 5.52 10.94 -8.06
C ARG A 118 6.96 11.24 -8.42
N GLU A 119 7.70 11.82 -7.50
CA GLU A 119 9.13 12.07 -7.71
C GLU A 119 9.90 10.76 -7.81
N LEU A 120 10.77 10.67 -8.80
CA LEU A 120 11.68 9.54 -8.96
C LEU A 120 12.89 9.71 -8.01
N PRO A 121 13.36 8.65 -7.36
CA PRO A 121 14.58 8.70 -6.59
C PRO A 121 15.76 9.19 -7.45
N ARG A 122 16.49 10.18 -6.98
CA ARG A 122 17.59 10.79 -7.75
C ARG A 122 18.75 9.83 -7.99
N GLU A 123 19.12 9.07 -6.97
CA GLU A 123 20.27 8.16 -7.01
C GLU A 123 19.98 6.85 -7.74
N ALA A 124 18.75 6.34 -7.63
CA ALA A 124 18.38 5.06 -8.22
C ALA A 124 16.92 5.05 -8.73
N PRO A 125 16.62 5.73 -9.86
CA PRO A 125 15.26 5.70 -10.44
C PRO A 125 14.91 4.35 -11.07
N GLY A 126 15.90 3.50 -11.37
CA GLY A 126 15.74 2.24 -12.09
C GLY A 126 14.69 1.29 -11.52
N PRO A 127 14.70 0.97 -10.22
CA PRO A 127 13.69 0.09 -9.64
C PRO A 127 12.25 0.58 -9.81
N MET A 128 12.00 1.88 -9.64
CA MET A 128 10.68 2.48 -9.84
C MET A 128 10.25 2.41 -11.31
N LEU A 129 11.17 2.69 -12.24
CA LEU A 129 10.89 2.66 -13.68
C LEU A 129 10.65 1.24 -14.19
N ASP A 130 11.44 0.27 -13.71
CA ASP A 130 11.26 -1.14 -14.03
C ASP A 130 9.89 -1.63 -13.52
N ALA A 131 9.58 -1.38 -12.25
CA ALA A 131 8.30 -1.76 -11.67
C ALA A 131 7.13 -1.13 -12.43
N ALA A 132 7.19 0.18 -12.71
CA ALA A 132 6.15 0.87 -13.45
C ALA A 132 5.95 0.28 -14.86
N SER A 133 7.03 -0.04 -15.57
CA SER A 133 6.95 -0.63 -16.92
C SER A 133 6.31 -2.02 -16.91
N ARG A 134 6.73 -2.89 -15.99
CA ARG A 134 6.18 -4.26 -15.86
C ARG A 134 4.71 -4.25 -15.44
N LEU A 135 4.33 -3.37 -14.52
CA LEU A 135 2.93 -3.23 -14.10
C LEU A 135 2.06 -2.63 -15.22
N ALA A 136 2.59 -1.67 -16.00
CA ALA A 136 1.89 -1.11 -17.16
C ALA A 136 1.61 -2.17 -18.23
N GLU A 137 2.56 -3.04 -18.53
CA GLU A 137 2.39 -4.13 -19.48
C GLU A 137 1.21 -5.04 -19.11
N ILE A 138 1.07 -5.36 -17.82
CA ILE A 138 -0.07 -6.16 -17.33
C ILE A 138 -1.38 -5.38 -17.47
N GLN A 139 -1.40 -4.08 -17.16
CA GLN A 139 -2.58 -3.25 -17.29
C GLN A 139 -3.05 -3.13 -18.75
N GLU A 140 -2.13 -2.98 -19.69
CA GLU A 140 -2.44 -2.88 -21.13
C GLU A 140 -3.07 -4.16 -21.68
N ARG A 141 -2.66 -5.32 -21.16
CA ARG A 141 -3.24 -6.62 -21.53
C ARG A 141 -4.65 -6.82 -21.00
N LYS A 142 -5.11 -6.03 -20.04
CA LYS A 142 -6.45 -6.09 -19.41
C LYS A 142 -6.84 -7.51 -18.98
N ASN A 143 -5.89 -8.25 -18.45
CA ASN A 143 -6.05 -9.66 -18.09
C ASN A 143 -5.80 -9.86 -16.59
N ASP A 144 -6.88 -9.95 -15.82
CA ASP A 144 -6.81 -10.19 -14.37
C ASP A 144 -6.11 -11.50 -14.02
N ALA A 145 -6.27 -12.55 -14.83
CA ALA A 145 -5.61 -13.82 -14.59
C ALA A 145 -4.08 -13.68 -14.70
N LEU A 146 -3.61 -12.87 -15.66
CA LEU A 146 -2.19 -12.59 -15.81
C LEU A 146 -1.65 -11.81 -14.60
N LEU A 147 -2.42 -10.81 -14.10
CA LEU A 147 -2.03 -10.08 -12.90
C LEU A 147 -1.81 -11.04 -11.72
N TRP A 148 -2.83 -11.85 -11.43
CA TRP A 148 -2.77 -12.73 -10.26
C TRP A 148 -1.76 -13.87 -10.40
N SER A 149 -1.51 -14.37 -11.59
CA SER A 149 -0.44 -15.35 -11.83
C SER A 149 0.97 -14.75 -11.73
N SER A 150 1.10 -13.42 -11.86
CA SER A 150 2.38 -12.72 -11.73
C SER A 150 2.73 -12.36 -10.28
N VAL A 151 1.73 -12.29 -9.39
CA VAL A 151 1.91 -11.85 -7.99
C VAL A 151 2.96 -12.66 -7.23
N PRO A 152 2.98 -14.02 -7.25
CA PRO A 152 4.02 -14.78 -6.57
C PRO A 152 5.43 -14.38 -7.02
N GLY A 153 5.66 -14.27 -8.33
CA GLY A 153 6.95 -13.83 -8.87
C GLY A 153 7.33 -12.39 -8.51
N PHE A 154 6.35 -11.50 -8.27
CA PHE A 154 6.63 -10.15 -7.79
C PHE A 154 6.99 -10.12 -6.31
N LEU A 155 6.42 -11.00 -5.50
CA LEU A 155 6.79 -11.14 -4.08
C LEU A 155 8.25 -11.63 -3.90
N GLU A 156 8.75 -12.43 -4.84
CA GLU A 156 10.11 -12.96 -4.87
C GLU A 156 11.09 -12.09 -5.65
N ASP A 157 10.63 -10.98 -6.23
CA ASP A 157 11.45 -10.14 -7.10
C ASP A 157 12.50 -9.36 -6.30
N PRO A 158 13.75 -9.24 -6.80
CA PRO A 158 14.77 -8.41 -6.16
C PRO A 158 14.43 -6.91 -6.16
N ASN A 159 13.47 -6.48 -6.99
CA ASN A 159 13.00 -5.11 -7.03
C ASN A 159 12.02 -4.83 -5.89
N PRO A 160 12.42 -4.04 -4.85
CA PRO A 160 11.57 -3.80 -3.69
C PRO A 160 10.26 -3.08 -4.02
N VAL A 161 10.20 -2.34 -5.12
CA VAL A 161 8.98 -1.64 -5.56
C VAL A 161 7.93 -2.62 -6.07
N LEU A 162 8.35 -3.71 -6.73
CA LEU A 162 7.44 -4.78 -7.15
C LEU A 162 6.94 -5.60 -5.96
N VAL A 163 7.80 -5.89 -5.00
CA VAL A 163 7.39 -6.56 -3.76
C VAL A 163 6.32 -5.73 -3.04
N ASP A 164 6.55 -4.43 -2.89
CA ASP A 164 5.57 -3.52 -2.27
C ASP A 164 4.24 -3.50 -3.03
N ALA A 165 4.30 -3.39 -4.37
CA ALA A 165 3.11 -3.38 -5.20
C ALA A 165 2.32 -4.70 -5.11
N ALA A 166 3.02 -5.85 -5.06
CA ALA A 166 2.39 -7.16 -4.92
C ALA A 166 1.71 -7.31 -3.54
N LEU A 167 2.38 -6.93 -2.46
CA LEU A 167 1.79 -6.94 -1.11
C LEU A 167 0.55 -6.06 -1.03
N ASP A 168 0.61 -4.83 -1.59
CA ASP A 168 -0.54 -3.91 -1.63
C ASP A 168 -1.72 -4.51 -2.39
N LEU A 169 -1.47 -5.14 -3.55
CA LEU A 169 -2.50 -5.79 -4.35
C LEU A 169 -3.19 -6.91 -3.56
N VAL A 170 -2.41 -7.83 -2.94
CA VAL A 170 -2.99 -8.94 -2.20
C VAL A 170 -3.79 -8.46 -1.00
N VAL A 171 -3.27 -7.51 -0.23
CA VAL A 171 -3.96 -6.93 0.93
C VAL A 171 -5.27 -6.28 0.52
N LYS A 172 -5.24 -5.43 -0.51
CA LYS A 172 -6.40 -4.64 -0.91
C LYS A 172 -7.51 -5.46 -1.53
N PHE A 173 -7.17 -6.35 -2.44
CA PHE A 173 -8.16 -7.19 -3.12
C PHE A 173 -8.54 -8.45 -2.32
N GLN A 174 -7.95 -8.61 -1.13
CA GLN A 174 -8.21 -9.74 -0.24
C GLN A 174 -8.11 -11.10 -0.95
N ARG A 175 -7.13 -11.21 -1.86
CA ARG A 175 -6.87 -12.44 -2.64
C ARG A 175 -5.75 -13.26 -2.02
N GLU A 176 -5.88 -13.53 -0.73
CA GLU A 176 -4.96 -14.41 -0.03
C GLU A 176 -5.22 -15.87 -0.42
N SER A 177 -4.22 -16.50 -1.03
CA SER A 177 -4.20 -17.93 -1.38
C SER A 177 -3.07 -18.65 -0.65
N GLN A 178 -3.24 -19.92 -0.36
CA GLN A 178 -2.20 -20.77 0.23
C GLN A 178 -0.95 -20.85 -0.65
N ASP A 179 -1.11 -20.73 -1.97
CA ASP A 179 0.00 -20.73 -2.93
C ASP A 179 0.97 -19.55 -2.76
N LEU A 180 0.57 -18.49 -2.02
CA LEU A 180 1.43 -17.36 -1.72
C LEU A 180 2.36 -17.62 -0.52
N LEU A 181 2.11 -18.63 0.30
CA LEU A 181 2.88 -18.88 1.52
C LEU A 181 4.39 -19.00 1.26
N PRO A 182 4.87 -19.77 0.26
CA PRO A 182 6.30 -19.88 -0.01
C PRO A 182 6.96 -18.54 -0.34
N ALA A 183 6.25 -17.65 -1.07
CA ALA A 183 6.75 -16.33 -1.42
C ALA A 183 6.67 -15.33 -0.26
N LEU A 184 5.73 -15.51 0.67
CA LEU A 184 5.55 -14.66 1.86
C LEU A 184 6.51 -15.03 3.01
N GLU A 185 6.93 -16.29 3.12
CA GLU A 185 7.81 -16.77 4.18
C GLU A 185 9.09 -15.91 4.34
N PRO A 186 9.91 -15.70 3.31
CA PRO A 186 11.11 -14.87 3.43
C PRO A 186 10.80 -13.41 3.77
N LEU A 187 9.59 -12.92 3.44
CA LEU A 187 9.19 -11.54 3.71
C LEU A 187 8.83 -11.29 5.19
N ILE A 188 8.51 -12.33 5.97
CA ILE A 188 8.36 -12.24 7.43
C ILE A 188 9.68 -11.83 8.10
N GLU A 189 10.82 -12.16 7.47
CA GLU A 189 12.17 -11.85 7.94
C GLU A 189 12.77 -10.59 7.26
N SER A 190 12.01 -9.90 6.43
CA SER A 190 12.49 -8.73 5.69
C SER A 190 13.15 -7.69 6.61
N PRO A 191 14.26 -7.05 6.21
CA PRO A 191 14.86 -5.95 6.97
C PRO A 191 13.92 -4.73 7.08
N ARG A 192 12.92 -4.62 6.21
CA ARG A 192 11.96 -3.53 6.14
C ARG A 192 10.71 -3.86 7.00
N PRO A 193 10.44 -3.12 8.08
CA PRO A 193 9.32 -3.42 8.98
C PRO A 193 7.96 -3.36 8.29
N GLU A 194 7.76 -2.44 7.34
CA GLU A 194 6.51 -2.34 6.58
C GLU A 194 6.25 -3.55 5.67
N VAL A 195 7.30 -4.23 5.20
CA VAL A 195 7.19 -5.49 4.45
C VAL A 195 6.85 -6.63 5.40
N ARG A 196 7.58 -6.74 6.55
CA ARG A 196 7.28 -7.74 7.58
C ARG A 196 5.84 -7.63 8.06
N GLN A 197 5.37 -6.41 8.33
CA GLN A 197 3.99 -6.16 8.79
C GLN A 197 2.96 -6.72 7.81
N ARG A 198 3.10 -6.41 6.51
CA ARG A 198 2.16 -6.89 5.48
C ARG A 198 2.26 -8.40 5.27
N ALA A 199 3.47 -8.97 5.29
CA ALA A 199 3.68 -10.41 5.18
C ALA A 199 3.01 -11.15 6.35
N VAL A 200 3.24 -10.73 7.58
CA VAL A 200 2.61 -11.28 8.79
C VAL A 200 1.08 -11.20 8.73
N LEU A 201 0.53 -10.05 8.30
CA LEU A 201 -0.91 -9.88 8.10
C LEU A 201 -1.47 -10.90 7.11
N LEU A 202 -0.83 -11.04 5.95
CA LEU A 202 -1.29 -11.95 4.90
C LEU A 202 -1.18 -13.41 5.31
N VAL A 203 -0.05 -13.82 5.88
CA VAL A 203 0.13 -15.19 6.40
C VAL A 203 -0.91 -15.49 7.47
N GLY A 204 -1.15 -14.57 8.43
CA GLY A 204 -2.19 -14.74 9.45
C GLY A 204 -3.59 -14.94 8.86
N ARG A 205 -3.95 -14.18 7.83
CA ARG A 205 -5.24 -14.32 7.13
C ARG A 205 -5.35 -15.64 6.38
N ILE A 206 -4.28 -16.08 5.69
CA ILE A 206 -4.24 -17.38 5.01
C ILE A 206 -4.43 -18.50 6.01
N LEU A 207 -3.68 -18.49 7.13
CA LEU A 207 -3.80 -19.49 8.18
C LEU A 207 -5.19 -19.53 8.82
N HIS A 208 -5.78 -18.36 9.06
CA HIS A 208 -7.13 -18.25 9.61
C HIS A 208 -8.18 -18.89 8.67
N ARG A 209 -8.13 -18.57 7.37
CA ARG A 209 -9.06 -19.12 6.37
C ARG A 209 -8.87 -20.62 6.16
N ALA A 210 -7.63 -21.10 6.19
CA ALA A 210 -7.34 -22.52 6.02
C ALA A 210 -7.85 -23.38 7.19
N GLY A 211 -7.99 -22.80 8.37
CA GLY A 211 -8.37 -23.53 9.58
C GLY A 211 -7.26 -24.44 10.14
N ALA A 212 -7.50 -25.00 11.31
CA ALA A 212 -6.55 -25.90 11.96
C ALA A 212 -6.40 -27.21 11.19
N GLY A 213 -5.16 -27.61 10.88
CA GLY A 213 -4.84 -28.89 10.26
C GLY A 213 -4.91 -28.97 8.73
N ALA A 214 -5.29 -27.89 8.04
CA ALA A 214 -5.40 -27.88 6.58
C ALA A 214 -4.07 -27.72 5.83
N LEU A 215 -3.00 -27.29 6.51
CA LEU A 215 -1.70 -27.01 5.92
C LEU A 215 -0.59 -27.84 6.57
N PRO A 216 0.24 -28.55 5.80
CA PRO A 216 1.34 -29.36 6.34
C PRO A 216 2.33 -28.57 7.20
N GLU A 217 2.66 -27.36 6.78
CA GLU A 217 3.66 -26.47 7.42
C GLU A 217 3.05 -25.41 8.34
N ARG A 218 1.75 -25.54 8.65
CA ARG A 218 1.04 -24.54 9.49
C ARG A 218 1.77 -24.19 10.76
N SER A 219 2.31 -25.18 11.47
CA SER A 219 2.99 -24.97 12.75
C SER A 219 4.24 -24.09 12.63
N VAL A 220 4.94 -24.15 11.49
CA VAL A 220 6.10 -23.29 11.21
C VAL A 220 5.65 -21.85 11.10
N PHE A 221 4.67 -21.54 10.26
CA PHE A 221 4.15 -20.19 10.11
C PHE A 221 3.55 -19.62 11.39
N VAL A 222 2.82 -20.44 12.16
CA VAL A 222 2.28 -20.04 13.47
C VAL A 222 3.43 -19.67 14.42
N ALA A 223 4.51 -20.47 14.46
CA ALA A 223 5.66 -20.18 15.29
C ALA A 223 6.38 -18.87 14.87
N GLU A 224 6.54 -18.64 13.57
CA GLU A 224 7.16 -17.42 13.03
C GLU A 224 6.35 -16.18 13.39
N ILE A 225 5.04 -16.16 13.12
CA ILE A 225 4.17 -15.01 13.48
C ILE A 225 4.17 -14.80 14.99
N THR A 226 4.12 -15.88 15.78
CA THR A 226 4.21 -15.81 17.25
C THR A 226 5.54 -15.21 17.69
N GLY A 227 6.63 -15.57 17.02
CA GLY A 227 7.95 -14.97 17.23
C GLY A 227 7.94 -13.46 16.97
N ARG A 228 7.35 -13.01 15.88
CA ARG A 228 7.20 -11.58 15.57
C ARG A 228 6.31 -10.86 16.58
N ALA A 229 5.18 -11.44 16.98
CA ALA A 229 4.31 -10.85 17.98
C ALA A 229 5.02 -10.58 19.31
N ARG A 230 5.98 -11.41 19.69
CA ARG A 230 6.68 -11.32 20.99
C ARG A 230 7.96 -10.48 20.95
N ARG A 231 8.65 -10.40 19.79
CA ARG A 231 10.06 -9.97 19.78
C ARG A 231 10.46 -9.12 18.56
N ASP A 232 9.53 -8.76 17.67
CA ASP A 232 9.92 -7.85 16.56
C ASP A 232 10.31 -6.49 17.15
N ASP A 233 11.36 -5.89 16.61
CA ASP A 233 11.83 -4.58 17.06
C ASP A 233 10.81 -3.47 16.76
N ASP A 234 10.04 -3.62 15.68
CA ASP A 234 9.03 -2.66 15.28
C ASP A 234 7.68 -2.92 15.98
N VAL A 235 7.12 -1.87 16.59
CA VAL A 235 5.87 -1.95 17.35
C VAL A 235 4.66 -2.30 16.49
N GLU A 236 4.60 -1.79 15.24
CA GLU A 236 3.48 -2.05 14.35
C GLU A 236 3.51 -3.48 13.83
N VAL A 237 4.70 -4.05 13.63
CA VAL A 237 4.85 -5.48 13.32
C VAL A 237 4.38 -6.32 14.49
N ARG A 238 4.79 -6.02 15.75
CA ARG A 238 4.32 -6.75 16.95
C ARG A 238 2.80 -6.66 17.10
N ARG A 239 2.22 -5.47 16.90
CA ARG A 239 0.78 -5.25 16.99
C ARG A 239 0.02 -6.06 15.94
N THR A 240 0.46 -6.00 14.67
CA THR A 240 -0.15 -6.74 13.57
C THR A 240 -0.04 -8.25 13.77
N ALA A 241 1.13 -8.73 14.24
CA ALA A 241 1.34 -10.14 14.54
C ALA A 241 0.46 -10.62 15.70
N THR A 242 0.27 -9.78 16.74
CA THR A 242 -0.65 -10.07 17.86
C THR A 242 -2.09 -10.22 17.37
N GLN A 243 -2.55 -9.34 16.48
CA GLN A 243 -3.87 -9.44 15.85
C GLN A 243 -3.98 -10.70 14.97
N ALA A 244 -2.94 -11.02 14.22
CA ALA A 244 -2.90 -12.20 13.36
C ALA A 244 -3.03 -13.50 14.17
N ILE A 245 -2.22 -13.67 15.22
CA ILE A 245 -2.31 -14.88 16.07
C ILE A 245 -3.62 -14.95 16.87
N ALA A 246 -4.21 -13.81 17.24
CA ALA A 246 -5.49 -13.76 17.93
C ALA A 246 -6.63 -14.45 17.16
N ALA A 247 -6.57 -14.40 15.83
CA ALA A 247 -7.55 -15.03 14.95
C ALA A 247 -7.34 -16.56 14.78
N LEU A 248 -6.21 -17.11 15.23
CA LEU A 248 -5.86 -18.53 15.07
C LEU A 248 -6.38 -19.37 16.24
N SER A 249 -6.72 -20.63 15.95
CA SER A 249 -7.20 -21.58 16.95
C SER A 249 -6.12 -22.57 17.43
N ASP A 250 -4.87 -22.29 17.10
CA ASP A 250 -3.75 -23.19 17.40
C ASP A 250 -3.44 -23.24 18.89
N PRO A 251 -2.93 -24.39 19.39
CA PRO A 251 -2.54 -24.55 20.78
C PRO A 251 -1.47 -23.53 21.20
N GLY A 252 -1.55 -23.04 22.44
CA GLY A 252 -0.56 -22.13 23.02
C GLY A 252 -0.78 -20.64 22.66
N ILE A 253 -1.70 -20.30 21.74
CA ILE A 253 -1.99 -18.89 21.40
C ILE A 253 -2.49 -18.11 22.60
N ASP A 254 -3.37 -18.67 23.41
CA ASP A 254 -3.89 -17.96 24.61
C ASP A 254 -2.77 -17.65 25.61
N GLU A 255 -1.83 -18.56 25.83
CA GLU A 255 -0.69 -18.30 26.72
C GLU A 255 0.25 -17.27 26.12
N THR A 256 0.47 -17.30 24.79
CA THR A 256 1.24 -16.26 24.10
C THR A 256 0.58 -14.88 24.27
N LEU A 257 -0.72 -14.77 24.01
CA LEU A 257 -1.46 -13.52 24.16
C LEU A 257 -1.42 -13.02 25.61
N LYS A 258 -1.50 -13.93 26.60
CA LYS A 258 -1.37 -13.57 28.01
C LYS A 258 0.01 -13.00 28.32
N THR A 259 1.07 -13.64 27.84
CA THR A 259 2.44 -13.11 28.00
C THR A 259 2.58 -11.72 27.37
N ILE A 260 2.12 -11.54 26.13
CA ILE A 260 2.17 -10.24 25.44
C ILE A 260 1.37 -9.18 26.23
N SER A 261 0.20 -9.53 26.75
CA SER A 261 -0.66 -8.60 27.49
C SER A 261 -0.04 -8.10 28.81
N GLN A 262 0.93 -8.83 29.34
CA GLN A 262 1.64 -8.51 30.58
C GLN A 262 2.97 -7.80 30.33
N ASP A 263 3.72 -8.29 29.35
CA ASP A 263 5.16 -8.04 29.23
C ASP A 263 5.56 -7.16 28.05
N ASP A 264 4.70 -6.94 27.02
CA ASP A 264 5.09 -6.10 25.89
C ASP A 264 5.37 -4.65 26.35
N PRO A 265 6.47 -4.04 25.92
CA PRO A 265 6.80 -2.66 26.30
C PRO A 265 5.76 -1.63 25.84
N ASP A 266 5.09 -1.87 24.70
CA ASP A 266 4.11 -0.96 24.12
C ASP A 266 2.71 -1.20 24.67
N GLN A 267 2.05 -0.12 25.14
CA GLN A 267 0.72 -0.20 25.74
C GLN A 267 -0.36 -0.65 24.74
N ASN A 268 -0.26 -0.25 23.47
CA ASN A 268 -1.26 -0.60 22.47
C ASN A 268 -1.17 -2.09 22.12
N VAL A 269 0.04 -2.65 22.05
CA VAL A 269 0.25 -4.10 21.84
C VAL A 269 -0.32 -4.88 23.02
N ARG A 270 -0.06 -4.46 24.29
CA ARG A 270 -0.69 -5.08 25.46
C ARG A 270 -2.22 -5.03 25.41
N PHE A 271 -2.77 -3.88 25.02
CA PHE A 271 -4.22 -3.69 24.90
C PHE A 271 -4.83 -4.62 23.84
N GLU A 272 -4.21 -4.73 22.67
CA GLU A 272 -4.66 -5.65 21.60
C GLU A 272 -4.66 -7.11 22.11
N ALA A 273 -3.63 -7.52 22.81
CA ALA A 273 -3.57 -8.87 23.38
C ALA A 273 -4.66 -9.12 24.43
N GLN A 274 -4.93 -8.15 25.32
CA GLN A 274 -6.01 -8.23 26.31
C GLN A 274 -7.38 -8.32 25.65
N LYS A 275 -7.63 -7.48 24.65
CA LYS A 275 -8.86 -7.49 23.85
C LYS A 275 -9.07 -8.84 23.21
N ALA A 276 -8.02 -9.37 22.55
CA ALA A 276 -8.06 -10.69 21.91
C ALA A 276 -8.41 -11.82 22.91
N LEU A 277 -7.79 -11.83 24.08
CA LEU A 277 -8.10 -12.82 25.12
C LEU A 277 -9.56 -12.73 25.59
N TYR A 278 -10.08 -11.53 25.75
CA TYR A 278 -11.46 -11.31 26.12
C TYR A 278 -12.43 -11.85 25.06
N GLU A 279 -12.22 -11.50 23.82
CA GLU A 279 -13.05 -11.94 22.69
C GLU A 279 -13.04 -13.46 22.52
N ARG A 280 -11.85 -14.10 22.62
CA ARG A 280 -11.70 -15.55 22.57
C ARG A 280 -12.43 -16.26 23.72
N LYS A 281 -12.42 -15.68 24.93
CA LYS A 281 -13.18 -16.21 26.06
C LYS A 281 -14.68 -16.15 25.84
N GLN A 282 -15.19 -15.04 25.29
CA GLN A 282 -16.61 -14.87 24.97
C GLN A 282 -17.07 -15.88 23.91
N SER A 283 -16.30 -16.06 22.84
CA SER A 283 -16.62 -17.00 21.76
C SER A 283 -16.72 -18.44 22.26
N ARG A 284 -15.86 -18.85 23.21
CA ARG A 284 -15.92 -20.19 23.82
C ARG A 284 -17.14 -20.35 24.74
N SER A 285 -17.54 -19.30 25.44
CA SER A 285 -18.70 -19.34 26.34
C SER A 285 -20.02 -19.42 25.59
N SER A 286 -20.10 -18.80 24.40
CA SER A 286 -21.31 -18.80 23.56
C SER A 286 -21.45 -20.06 22.67
N GLY A 287 -20.35 -20.76 22.36
CA GLY A 287 -20.36 -21.99 21.58
C GLY A 287 -20.67 -23.27 22.35
N GLY A 288 -20.79 -23.20 23.68
CA GLY A 288 -21.05 -24.36 24.57
C GLY A 288 -22.52 -24.65 24.89
N THR A 289 -23.49 -23.96 24.23
CA THR A 289 -24.92 -24.07 24.51
C THR A 289 -25.71 -24.69 23.34
N ASN A 290 -25.17 -25.68 22.63
CA ASN A 290 -25.96 -26.50 21.71
C ASN A 290 -25.80 -27.99 22.05
#